data_5f6ffaa1ff86019b9cd90f37bb4b7244
#
_entry.id   5f6ffaa1ff86019b9cd90f37bb4b7244
#
_cell.length_a   1.000
_cell.length_b   1.000
_cell.length_c   1.000
_cell.angle_alpha   90.00
_cell.angle_beta   90.00
_cell.angle_gamma   90.00
#
_symmetry.space_group_name_H-M   'P 1'
#
loop_
_entity.id
_entity.type
_entity.pdbx_description
1 polymer ?
#
loop_
_entity_poly.entity_id
_entity_poly.type
_entity_poly.pdbx_seq_one_letter_code
_entity_poly.pdbx_strand_id
1 'polypeptide(L)'
;DHILPLITPHPSVAMSYNSFKKNLPHAYSSSNDIYGLKALLTSLKRMALLEGDITVLPAHRAFHRGQFNPIGVSRATEIMEHHRNRCYELTQVMGAGPKDLVTITREYFSDREVEAQNFFLAFTEVMAHIELMQEAGDISTNSGTAGGRLWSNGLGPDVPINWNGTDQFSVFIDGL
;
A
#
# COMPACT_ATOMS: atom_id res chain seq x y z
N ASP A 1 -13.20 5.20 -1.31
CA ASP A 1 -12.96 5.68 -2.69
C ASP A 1 -11.65 5.14 -3.21
N HIS A 2 -11.64 4.61 -4.45
CA HIS A 2 -10.44 4.13 -5.11
C HIS A 2 -9.73 5.26 -5.90
N ILE A 3 -10.47 6.26 -6.35
CA ILE A 3 -9.96 7.40 -7.09
C ILE A 3 -10.36 8.69 -6.40
N LEU A 4 -9.36 9.54 -6.13
CA LEU A 4 -9.53 10.86 -5.53
C LEU A 4 -8.82 11.93 -6.37
N PRO A 5 -9.40 13.13 -6.52
CA PRO A 5 -8.89 14.14 -7.47
C PRO A 5 -7.57 14.77 -7.05
N LEU A 6 -7.35 14.97 -5.77
CA LEU A 6 -6.24 15.80 -5.26
C LEU A 6 -5.24 15.04 -4.38
N ILE A 7 -5.60 13.84 -3.97
CA ILE A 7 -4.77 13.00 -3.11
C ILE A 7 -4.82 11.56 -3.59
N THR A 8 -3.85 10.78 -3.15
CA THR A 8 -3.88 9.32 -3.30
C THR A 8 -4.66 8.70 -2.15
N PRO A 9 -5.56 7.76 -2.40
CA PRO A 9 -6.22 7.01 -1.34
C PRO A 9 -5.18 6.30 -0.47
N HIS A 10 -5.38 6.35 0.85
CA HIS A 10 -4.54 5.60 1.77
C HIS A 10 -4.80 4.09 1.57
N PRO A 11 -3.77 3.28 1.28
CA PRO A 11 -3.95 1.86 1.10
C PRO A 11 -4.27 1.18 2.43
N SER A 12 -5.17 0.20 2.38
CA SER A 12 -5.44 -0.65 3.52
C SER A 12 -4.31 -1.68 3.71
N VAL A 13 -4.06 -2.05 4.96
CA VAL A 13 -3.10 -3.10 5.30
C VAL A 13 -3.78 -4.46 5.17
N ALA A 14 -3.23 -5.37 4.37
CA ALA A 14 -3.81 -6.69 4.11
C ALA A 14 -3.93 -7.53 5.38
N MET A 15 -2.99 -7.40 6.30
CA MET A 15 -3.02 -8.06 7.61
C MET A 15 -4.27 -7.72 8.42
N SER A 16 -4.77 -6.49 8.34
CA SER A 16 -5.99 -6.09 9.05
C SER A 16 -7.19 -6.93 8.61
N TYR A 17 -7.29 -7.26 7.33
CA TYR A 17 -8.34 -8.14 6.82
C TYR A 17 -8.23 -9.55 7.39
N ASN A 18 -7.02 -10.10 7.47
CA ASN A 18 -6.79 -11.43 8.02
C ASN A 18 -7.25 -11.56 9.48
N SER A 19 -7.26 -10.45 10.22
CA SER A 19 -7.72 -10.44 11.62
C SER A 19 -9.22 -10.69 11.78
N PHE A 20 -10.06 -10.24 10.85
CA PHE A 20 -11.50 -10.44 10.92
C PHE A 20 -12.05 -11.40 9.86
N LYS A 21 -11.24 -11.87 8.92
CA LYS A 21 -11.63 -12.83 7.89
C LYS A 21 -12.36 -14.05 8.47
N LYS A 22 -11.87 -14.57 9.59
CA LYS A 22 -12.48 -15.70 10.31
C LYS A 22 -13.86 -15.41 10.89
N ASN A 23 -14.23 -14.14 11.02
CA ASN A 23 -15.52 -13.70 11.53
C ASN A 23 -16.50 -13.34 10.39
N LEU A 24 -16.06 -13.43 9.13
CA LEU A 24 -16.90 -13.16 7.97
C LEU A 24 -17.70 -14.41 7.56
N PRO A 25 -18.90 -14.24 6.99
CA PRO A 25 -19.61 -15.34 6.33
C PRO A 25 -18.71 -16.05 5.31
N HIS A 26 -18.85 -17.36 5.18
CA HIS A 26 -18.00 -18.20 4.32
C HIS A 26 -17.90 -17.69 2.87
N ALA A 27 -18.97 -17.08 2.34
CA ALA A 27 -18.98 -16.48 1.00
C ALA A 27 -17.93 -15.37 0.82
N TYR A 28 -17.50 -14.71 1.89
CA TYR A 28 -16.50 -13.65 1.88
C TYR A 28 -15.11 -14.12 2.38
N SER A 29 -15.06 -15.24 3.10
CA SER A 29 -13.82 -15.74 3.69
C SER A 29 -12.82 -16.29 2.66
N SER A 30 -13.30 -16.65 1.47
CA SER A 30 -12.46 -17.14 0.35
C SER A 30 -11.83 -16.03 -0.49
N SER A 31 -12.22 -14.77 -0.29
CA SER A 31 -11.73 -13.62 -1.08
C SER A 31 -10.41 -13.10 -0.51
N ASN A 32 -9.30 -13.76 -0.83
CA ASN A 32 -7.98 -13.37 -0.35
C ASN A 32 -7.48 -12.03 -0.91
N ASP A 33 -8.08 -11.56 -2.03
CA ASP A 33 -7.60 -10.41 -2.80
C ASP A 33 -8.53 -9.19 -2.72
N ILE A 34 -9.37 -9.10 -1.68
CA ILE A 34 -10.33 -7.98 -1.55
C ILE A 34 -9.82 -6.85 -0.64
N TYR A 35 -8.62 -6.97 -0.07
CA TYR A 35 -8.09 -6.01 0.90
C TYR A 35 -6.59 -5.83 0.73
N GLY A 36 -6.09 -4.64 1.01
CA GLY A 36 -4.67 -4.31 0.89
C GLY A 36 -4.33 -3.55 -0.39
N LEU A 37 -3.06 -3.19 -0.52
CA LEU A 37 -2.57 -2.41 -1.67
C LEU A 37 -2.73 -3.16 -2.99
N LYS A 38 -2.50 -4.46 -3.03
CA LYS A 38 -2.73 -5.30 -4.21
C LYS A 38 -4.17 -5.20 -4.72
N ALA A 39 -5.15 -5.32 -3.82
CA ALA A 39 -6.57 -5.21 -4.19
C ALA A 39 -6.92 -3.82 -4.73
N LEU A 40 -6.35 -2.76 -4.14
CA LEU A 40 -6.49 -1.39 -4.65
C LEU A 40 -5.93 -1.28 -6.06
N LEU A 41 -4.68 -1.72 -6.30
CA LEU A 41 -4.03 -1.64 -7.60
C LEU A 41 -4.76 -2.46 -8.67
N THR A 42 -5.23 -3.66 -8.32
CA THR A 42 -6.07 -4.49 -9.23
C THR A 42 -7.34 -3.75 -9.63
N SER A 43 -8.00 -3.08 -8.69
CA SER A 43 -9.20 -2.29 -8.97
C SER A 43 -8.90 -1.08 -9.83
N LEU A 44 -7.82 -0.36 -9.57
CA LEU A 44 -7.36 0.79 -10.35
C LEU A 44 -7.02 0.38 -11.78
N LYS A 45 -6.34 -0.75 -11.97
CA LYS A 45 -6.04 -1.28 -13.30
C LYS A 45 -7.30 -1.56 -14.11
N ARG A 46 -8.30 -2.21 -13.50
CA ARG A 46 -9.61 -2.43 -14.15
C ARG A 46 -10.28 -1.11 -14.55
N MET A 47 -10.18 -0.08 -13.71
CA MET A 47 -10.74 1.25 -14.02
C MET A 47 -9.96 1.92 -15.15
N ALA A 48 -8.63 1.81 -15.17
CA ALA A 48 -7.78 2.39 -16.23
C ALA A 48 -8.05 1.78 -17.61
N LEU A 49 -8.57 0.54 -17.66
CA LEU A 49 -8.92 -0.16 -18.90
C LEU A 49 -10.33 0.19 -19.43
N LEU A 50 -11.10 1.01 -18.73
CA LEU A 50 -12.40 1.45 -19.22
C LEU A 50 -12.22 2.38 -20.42
N GLU A 51 -12.91 2.05 -21.51
CA GLU A 51 -12.88 2.82 -22.75
C GLU A 51 -13.94 3.92 -22.74
N GLY A 52 -13.67 5.00 -23.49
CA GLY A 52 -14.60 6.11 -23.67
C GLY A 52 -14.25 7.33 -22.80
N ASP A 53 -15.00 8.40 -23.03
CA ASP A 53 -14.89 9.66 -22.25
C ASP A 53 -15.70 9.52 -20.95
N ILE A 54 -15.09 8.89 -19.97
CA ILE A 54 -15.72 8.59 -18.67
C ILE A 54 -15.31 9.63 -17.65
N THR A 55 -16.30 10.35 -17.12
CA THR A 55 -16.14 11.25 -15.99
C THR A 55 -16.42 10.49 -14.68
N VAL A 56 -15.45 10.48 -13.79
CA VAL A 56 -15.58 9.92 -12.44
C VAL A 56 -16.00 11.02 -11.46
N LEU A 57 -17.05 10.78 -10.71
CA LEU A 57 -17.50 11.65 -9.62
C LEU A 57 -17.09 10.98 -8.30
N PRO A 58 -15.97 11.39 -7.69
CA PRO A 58 -15.52 10.80 -6.44
C PRO A 58 -16.43 11.19 -5.27
N ALA A 59 -16.65 10.31 -4.30
CA ALA A 59 -17.47 10.61 -3.13
C ALA A 59 -16.81 11.65 -2.21
N HIS A 60 -15.48 11.74 -2.23
CA HIS A 60 -14.74 12.74 -1.47
C HIS A 60 -14.05 13.73 -2.42
N ARG A 61 -14.07 15.01 -2.06
CA ARG A 61 -13.40 16.10 -2.80
C ARG A 61 -13.92 16.34 -4.22
N ALA A 62 -15.07 15.77 -4.60
CA ALA A 62 -15.75 16.14 -5.84
C ALA A 62 -15.99 17.65 -5.89
N PHE A 63 -16.36 18.24 -4.75
CA PHE A 63 -16.42 19.69 -4.57
C PHE A 63 -15.49 20.08 -3.42
N HIS A 64 -14.44 20.86 -3.71
CA HIS A 64 -13.45 21.27 -2.75
C HIS A 64 -12.96 22.70 -3.04
N ARG A 65 -12.87 23.53 -1.99
CA ARG A 65 -12.43 24.93 -2.08
C ARG A 65 -13.20 25.75 -3.13
N GLY A 66 -14.51 25.55 -3.22
CA GLY A 66 -15.37 26.26 -4.14
C GLY A 66 -15.31 25.79 -5.60
N GLN A 67 -14.62 24.69 -5.88
CA GLN A 67 -14.47 24.15 -7.23
C GLN A 67 -14.99 22.70 -7.30
N PHE A 68 -15.58 22.38 -8.43
CA PHE A 68 -15.96 21.03 -8.78
C PHE A 68 -14.78 20.36 -9.49
N ASN A 69 -14.41 19.19 -9.02
CA ASN A 69 -13.23 18.45 -9.48
C ASN A 69 -13.62 17.10 -10.10
N PRO A 70 -14.22 17.09 -11.30
CA PRO A 70 -14.42 15.84 -12.04
C PRO A 70 -13.06 15.30 -12.47
N ILE A 71 -12.92 14.00 -12.50
CA ILE A 71 -11.68 13.32 -12.89
C ILE A 71 -11.97 12.28 -13.97
N GLY A 72 -11.01 12.08 -14.88
CA GLY A 72 -11.07 10.99 -15.83
C GLY A 72 -10.53 9.68 -15.24
N VAL A 73 -10.77 8.58 -15.93
CA VAL A 73 -10.24 7.26 -15.55
C VAL A 73 -8.72 7.19 -15.61
N SER A 74 -8.06 8.07 -16.37
CA SER A 74 -6.58 8.21 -16.37
C SER A 74 -5.98 8.46 -15.00
N ARG A 75 -6.76 9.05 -14.09
CA ARG A 75 -6.33 9.24 -12.69
C ARG A 75 -6.01 7.90 -12.00
N ALA A 76 -6.62 6.80 -12.41
CA ALA A 76 -6.30 5.48 -11.89
C ALA A 76 -4.83 5.10 -12.20
N THR A 77 -4.37 5.36 -13.42
CA THR A 77 -2.97 5.12 -13.82
C THR A 77 -2.00 5.99 -13.01
N GLU A 78 -2.32 7.26 -12.79
CA GLU A 78 -1.49 8.16 -11.98
C GLU A 78 -1.35 7.66 -10.53
N ILE A 79 -2.44 7.14 -9.94
CA ILE A 79 -2.42 6.58 -8.60
C ILE A 79 -1.59 5.29 -8.56
N MET A 80 -1.71 4.42 -9.55
CA MET A 80 -0.88 3.21 -9.66
C MET A 80 0.61 3.56 -9.73
N GLU A 81 0.97 4.53 -10.56
CA GLU A 81 2.34 4.99 -10.68
C GLU A 81 2.87 5.62 -9.39
N HIS A 82 2.03 6.37 -8.66
CA HIS A 82 2.39 6.90 -7.35
C HIS A 82 2.77 5.78 -6.36
N HIS A 83 2.01 4.69 -6.31
CA HIS A 83 2.33 3.56 -5.43
C HIS A 83 3.57 2.81 -5.90
N ARG A 84 3.80 2.68 -7.21
CA ARG A 84 5.02 2.12 -7.78
C ARG A 84 6.25 2.93 -7.37
N ASN A 85 6.20 4.24 -7.56
CA ASN A 85 7.28 5.14 -7.17
C ASN A 85 7.58 5.08 -5.68
N ARG A 86 6.56 4.95 -4.85
CA ARG A 86 6.75 4.76 -3.41
C ARG A 86 7.47 3.46 -3.06
N CYS A 87 7.20 2.37 -3.76
CA CYS A 87 7.99 1.14 -3.61
C CYS A 87 9.47 1.39 -3.93
N TYR A 88 9.79 2.10 -5.03
CA TYR A 88 11.17 2.48 -5.36
C TYR A 88 11.82 3.35 -4.29
N GLU A 89 11.11 4.35 -3.78
CA GLU A 89 11.61 5.20 -2.68
C GLU A 89 11.90 4.38 -1.43
N LEU A 90 11.04 3.42 -1.08
CA LEU A 90 11.26 2.51 0.05
C LEU A 90 12.49 1.62 -0.14
N THR A 91 12.82 1.17 -1.36
CA THR A 91 14.06 0.42 -1.59
C THR A 91 15.29 1.26 -1.28
N GLN A 92 15.27 2.57 -1.58
CA GLN A 92 16.36 3.48 -1.24
C GLN A 92 16.52 3.65 0.27
N VAL A 93 15.40 3.75 0.99
CA VAL A 93 15.41 3.84 2.47
C VAL A 93 15.93 2.55 3.09
N MET A 94 15.51 1.39 2.60
CA MET A 94 15.97 0.09 3.11
C MET A 94 17.48 -0.11 2.90
N GLY A 95 18.00 0.31 1.74
CA GLY A 95 19.44 0.28 1.48
C GLY A 95 20.04 -1.13 1.62
N ALA A 96 21.29 -1.19 2.11
CA ALA A 96 22.10 -2.40 2.14
C ALA A 96 22.00 -3.21 3.45
N GLY A 97 21.07 -2.92 4.35
CA GLY A 97 20.99 -3.62 5.63
C GLY A 97 19.58 -3.82 6.14
N PRO A 98 19.40 -4.78 7.05
CA PRO A 98 18.07 -5.04 7.61
C PRO A 98 17.61 -3.88 8.48
N LYS A 99 16.36 -3.46 8.31
CA LYS A 99 15.71 -2.42 9.13
C LYS A 99 14.34 -2.91 9.57
N ASP A 100 13.91 -2.50 10.76
CA ASP A 100 12.53 -2.73 11.18
C ASP A 100 11.58 -1.70 10.56
N LEU A 101 10.28 -2.02 10.59
CA LEU A 101 9.25 -1.22 9.95
C LEU A 101 9.12 0.19 10.56
N VAL A 102 9.37 0.34 11.86
CA VAL A 102 9.35 1.64 12.55
C VAL A 102 10.48 2.52 12.05
N THR A 103 11.69 1.94 11.91
CA THR A 103 12.86 2.63 11.38
C THR A 103 12.65 3.05 9.93
N ILE A 104 12.16 2.15 9.07
CA ILE A 104 11.83 2.46 7.67
C ILE A 104 10.84 3.60 7.61
N THR A 105 9.77 3.56 8.42
CA THR A 105 8.75 4.61 8.44
C THR A 105 9.33 5.97 8.83
N ARG A 106 10.16 6.01 9.86
CA ARG A 106 10.77 7.25 10.34
C ARG A 106 11.74 7.84 9.32
N GLU A 107 12.57 7.01 8.71
CA GLU A 107 13.52 7.47 7.69
C GLU A 107 12.81 7.93 6.42
N TYR A 108 11.76 7.23 5.99
CA TYR A 108 10.98 7.60 4.80
C TYR A 108 10.28 8.96 4.95
N PHE A 109 9.79 9.26 6.14
CA PHE A 109 9.11 10.51 6.45
C PHE A 109 9.98 11.51 7.25
N SER A 110 11.32 11.35 7.23
CA SER A 110 12.28 12.08 8.06
C SER A 110 12.18 13.60 7.96
N ASP A 111 11.83 14.14 6.79
CA ASP A 111 11.71 15.58 6.55
C ASP A 111 10.35 16.17 6.97
N ARG A 112 9.46 15.32 7.50
CA ARG A 112 8.14 15.72 7.98
C ARG A 112 8.07 15.42 9.46
N GLU A 113 7.86 16.43 10.29
CA GLU A 113 7.45 16.21 11.68
C GLU A 113 6.13 15.43 11.68
N VAL A 114 6.26 14.10 11.77
CA VAL A 114 5.09 13.24 11.86
C VAL A 114 4.68 13.20 13.32
N GLU A 115 3.71 14.06 13.68
CA GLU A 115 3.06 14.00 14.98
C GLU A 115 2.54 12.58 15.28
N ALA A 116 2.43 12.22 16.55
CA ALA A 116 2.09 10.85 16.98
C ALA A 116 0.82 10.28 16.30
N GLN A 117 -0.19 11.10 16.03
CA GLN A 117 -1.41 10.68 15.32
C GLN A 117 -1.15 10.39 13.83
N ASN A 118 -0.27 11.17 13.19
CA ASN A 118 0.11 11.00 11.80
C ASN A 118 1.08 9.83 11.62
N PHE A 119 1.87 9.48 12.67
CA PHE A 119 2.79 8.35 12.61
C PHE A 119 2.06 7.04 12.35
N PHE A 120 0.91 6.81 12.97
CA PHE A 120 0.13 5.59 12.71
C PHE A 120 -0.32 5.49 11.24
N LEU A 121 -0.76 6.59 10.64
CA LEU A 121 -1.13 6.61 9.22
C LEU A 121 0.10 6.37 8.33
N ALA A 122 1.21 7.06 8.60
CA ALA A 122 2.47 6.86 7.90
C ALA A 122 2.96 5.40 8.00
N PHE A 123 2.92 4.83 9.20
CA PHE A 123 3.30 3.45 9.47
C PHE A 123 2.45 2.44 8.68
N THR A 124 1.12 2.60 8.69
CA THR A 124 0.22 1.70 7.95
C THR A 124 0.36 1.86 6.44
N GLU A 125 0.71 3.04 5.96
CA GLU A 125 1.00 3.27 4.56
C GLU A 125 2.28 2.57 4.11
N VAL A 126 3.39 2.74 4.85
CA VAL A 126 4.63 2.00 4.59
C VAL A 126 4.40 0.50 4.65
N MET A 127 3.70 0.03 5.68
CA MET A 127 3.40 -1.38 5.87
C MET A 127 2.65 -1.99 4.67
N ALA A 128 1.67 -1.28 4.10
CA ALA A 128 0.92 -1.78 2.95
C ALA A 128 1.82 -1.97 1.71
N HIS A 129 2.83 -1.09 1.51
CA HIS A 129 3.80 -1.23 0.44
C HIS A 129 4.80 -2.37 0.70
N ILE A 130 5.26 -2.51 1.95
CA ILE A 130 6.12 -3.63 2.37
C ILE A 130 5.41 -4.98 2.18
N GLU A 131 4.11 -5.09 2.48
CA GLU A 131 3.31 -6.29 2.20
C GLU A 131 3.27 -6.62 0.70
N LEU A 132 3.07 -5.61 -0.16
CA LEU A 132 3.09 -5.79 -1.62
C LEU A 132 4.46 -6.28 -2.10
N MET A 133 5.54 -5.64 -1.65
CA MET A 133 6.91 -6.00 -2.03
C MET A 133 7.32 -7.37 -1.50
N GLN A 134 6.80 -7.77 -0.33
CA GLN A 134 7.00 -9.13 0.20
C GLN A 134 6.28 -10.16 -0.67
N GLU A 135 5.06 -9.91 -1.10
CA GLU A 135 4.31 -10.79 -2.01
C GLU A 135 4.99 -10.89 -3.39
N ALA A 136 5.59 -9.80 -3.87
CA ALA A 136 6.36 -9.78 -5.11
C ALA A 136 7.72 -10.52 -5.01
N GLY A 137 8.21 -10.80 -3.79
CA GLY A 137 9.48 -11.49 -3.57
C GLY A 137 10.69 -10.58 -3.39
N ASP A 138 10.48 -9.26 -3.33
CA ASP A 138 11.56 -8.27 -3.14
C ASP A 138 12.04 -8.16 -1.69
N ILE A 139 11.24 -8.64 -0.76
CA ILE A 139 11.51 -8.52 0.67
C ILE A 139 11.50 -9.90 1.33
N SER A 140 12.46 -10.11 2.22
CA SER A 140 12.50 -11.23 3.14
C SER A 140 12.51 -10.75 4.60
N THR A 141 12.00 -11.57 5.49
CA THR A 141 11.95 -11.28 6.93
C THR A 141 12.69 -12.35 7.71
N ASN A 142 13.48 -11.96 8.70
CA ASN A 142 14.16 -12.86 9.64
C ASN A 142 13.31 -13.04 10.90
N SER A 143 12.22 -13.78 10.79
CA SER A 143 11.28 -14.02 11.92
C SER A 143 11.87 -14.82 13.09
N GLY A 144 13.02 -15.49 12.89
CA GLY A 144 13.65 -16.32 13.93
C GLY A 144 14.37 -15.56 15.04
N THR A 145 14.60 -14.26 14.91
CA THR A 145 15.36 -13.45 15.87
C THR A 145 14.51 -12.46 16.66
N ALA A 146 13.26 -12.27 16.29
CA ALA A 146 12.38 -11.32 16.94
C ALA A 146 11.63 -11.96 18.08
N GLY A 147 11.94 -11.59 19.32
CA GLY A 147 11.11 -11.87 20.49
C GLY A 147 9.80 -11.07 20.51
N GLY A 148 9.43 -10.44 19.38
CA GLY A 148 8.28 -9.57 19.23
C GLY A 148 7.03 -10.25 18.66
N ARG A 149 5.94 -9.50 18.66
CA ARG A 149 4.65 -9.94 18.13
C ARG A 149 4.72 -10.04 16.61
N LEU A 150 4.67 -11.26 16.08
CA LEU A 150 4.57 -11.49 14.64
C LEU A 150 3.11 -11.42 14.19
N TRP A 151 2.89 -10.82 13.03
CA TRP A 151 1.62 -10.85 12.32
C TRP A 151 1.55 -12.09 11.42
N SER A 152 0.38 -12.36 10.87
CA SER A 152 0.13 -13.57 10.07
C SER A 152 0.99 -13.71 8.81
N ASN A 153 1.56 -12.61 8.33
CA ASN A 153 2.45 -12.55 7.17
C ASN A 153 3.95 -12.57 7.54
N GLY A 154 4.28 -12.80 8.81
CA GLY A 154 5.66 -12.81 9.31
C GLY A 154 6.29 -11.41 9.51
N LEU A 155 5.55 -10.34 9.25
CA LEU A 155 5.94 -8.97 9.56
C LEU A 155 5.63 -8.67 11.03
N GLY A 156 6.25 -7.63 11.56
CA GLY A 156 6.03 -7.09 12.91
C GLY A 156 6.73 -5.75 13.04
N PRO A 157 6.39 -4.94 14.06
CA PRO A 157 6.98 -3.62 14.23
C PRO A 157 8.51 -3.66 14.37
N ASP A 158 9.03 -4.71 15.02
CA ASP A 158 10.46 -4.86 15.34
C ASP A 158 11.11 -6.02 14.54
N VAL A 159 10.45 -6.52 13.49
CA VAL A 159 10.99 -7.62 12.66
C VAL A 159 11.95 -7.03 11.62
N PRO A 160 13.20 -7.54 11.56
CA PRO A 160 14.13 -7.11 10.52
C PRO A 160 13.61 -7.48 9.13
N ILE A 161 13.53 -6.47 8.29
CA ILE A 161 13.12 -6.53 6.88
C ILE A 161 14.37 -6.36 6.04
N ASN A 162 14.61 -7.30 5.12
CA ASN A 162 15.72 -7.25 4.18
C ASN A 162 15.18 -7.03 2.77
N TRP A 163 15.71 -6.05 2.08
CA TRP A 163 15.52 -5.92 0.65
C TRP A 163 16.48 -6.86 -0.09
N ASN A 164 15.93 -7.63 -1.03
CA ASN A 164 16.67 -8.66 -1.78
C ASN A 164 17.46 -8.09 -2.97
N GLY A 165 17.45 -6.75 -3.17
CA GLY A 165 18.13 -6.10 -4.28
C GLY A 165 17.41 -6.24 -5.62
N THR A 166 16.11 -6.53 -5.60
CA THR A 166 15.27 -6.70 -6.79
C THR A 166 14.15 -5.66 -6.83
N ASP A 167 13.48 -5.55 -7.97
CA ASP A 167 12.34 -4.68 -8.20
C ASP A 167 11.15 -5.45 -8.82
N GLN A 168 10.97 -6.67 -8.38
CA GLN A 168 9.91 -7.58 -8.85
C GLN A 168 8.52 -6.96 -8.65
N PHE A 169 8.34 -6.07 -7.66
CA PHE A 169 7.09 -5.35 -7.44
C PHE A 169 6.64 -4.58 -8.69
N SER A 170 7.57 -4.08 -9.50
CA SER A 170 7.22 -3.37 -10.74
C SER A 170 6.57 -4.33 -11.74
N VAL A 171 7.19 -5.48 -11.97
CA VAL A 171 6.63 -6.54 -12.83
C VAL A 171 5.33 -7.10 -12.25
N PHE A 172 5.27 -7.24 -10.93
CA PHE A 172 4.08 -7.71 -10.22
C PHE A 172 2.89 -6.76 -10.41
N ILE A 173 3.10 -5.43 -10.29
CA ILE A 173 2.07 -4.42 -10.54
C ILE A 173 1.59 -4.47 -11.99
N ASP A 174 2.50 -4.64 -12.94
CA ASP A 174 2.16 -4.75 -14.36
C ASP A 174 1.38 -6.03 -14.67
N GLY A 175 1.57 -7.07 -13.89
CA GLY A 175 0.87 -8.36 -14.02
C GLY A 175 -0.53 -8.41 -13.38
N LEU A 176 -0.89 -7.44 -12.51
CA LEU A 176 -2.23 -7.39 -11.90
C LEU A 176 -3.29 -7.09 -12.96
#